data_2df2c6d6f342fa675758ba014c25f18f
#
_entry.id   2df2c6d6f342fa675758ba014c25f18f
#
_cell.length_a   1.000
_cell.length_b   1.000
_cell.length_c   1.000
_cell.angle_alpha   90.00
_cell.angle_beta   90.00
_cell.angle_gamma   90.00
#
_symmetry.space_group_name_H-M   'P 1'
#
loop_
_entity.id
_entity.type
_entity.pdbx_description
1 polymer ?
#
loop_
_entity_poly.entity_id
_entity_poly.type
_entity_poly.pdbx_seq_one_letter_code
_entity_poly.pdbx_strand_id
1 'polypeptide(L)'
;MQSEQVFDSIKARLLNDDNLADQYRALFTLKAIGQKGDRRAIEAIYEAIQKSSSALLKHELAYVLGQINDSYALPHLNTILADESQDVMVRHEAAESLGAISNLDSLDILKKYSADQSLDVSIRETCDISIKKIEFDHRPGKDTDNDNEENQIPVIDPAPATKSSDSNAKDVKNLRDIYLNDGLPLFERYRAMFGLRNIVLNSTSSQDIHTEALNAIADGFTDKSALFRHEVAYVFGQIDSPAAIPCLLKVLYDENEHEMVRHEAAETLGGLGADSKTAKDALIDFANNQSAPKVIRDSCIVALDMLAYEQSGQFQYADGIEKA
;
A
#
# COMPACT_ATOMS: atom_id res chain seq x y z
N MET A 1 -0.96 27.28 -20.86
CA MET A 1 -2.43 27.51 -20.84
C MET A 1 -3.21 26.21 -20.80
N GLN A 2 -3.21 25.36 -21.86
CA GLN A 2 -4.02 24.11 -21.84
C GLN A 2 -3.57 23.09 -20.79
N SER A 3 -2.27 22.85 -20.62
CA SER A 3 -1.72 21.96 -19.59
C SER A 3 -1.95 22.46 -18.16
N GLU A 4 -2.01 23.76 -17.96
CA GLU A 4 -2.26 24.39 -16.67
C GLU A 4 -3.74 24.27 -16.27
N GLN A 5 -4.65 24.49 -17.22
CA GLN A 5 -6.08 24.28 -17.02
C GLN A 5 -6.42 22.82 -16.69
N VAL A 6 -5.73 21.85 -17.32
CA VAL A 6 -5.89 20.43 -17.02
C VAL A 6 -5.42 20.14 -15.59
N PHE A 7 -4.25 20.63 -15.18
CA PHE A 7 -3.76 20.44 -13.82
C PHE A 7 -4.73 21.03 -12.78
N ASP A 8 -5.20 22.27 -13.01
CA ASP A 8 -6.15 22.92 -12.10
C ASP A 8 -7.48 22.15 -12.01
N SER A 9 -7.95 21.56 -13.11
CA SER A 9 -9.15 20.71 -13.11
C SER A 9 -8.95 19.43 -12.27
N ILE A 10 -7.80 18.76 -12.41
CA ILE A 10 -7.48 17.54 -11.63
C ILE A 10 -7.37 17.91 -10.15
N LYS A 11 -6.64 18.98 -9.82
CA LYS A 11 -6.53 19.50 -8.45
C LYS A 11 -7.91 19.83 -7.86
N ALA A 12 -8.77 20.49 -8.62
CA ALA A 12 -10.11 20.85 -8.17
C ALA A 12 -10.96 19.62 -7.85
N ARG A 13 -10.88 18.54 -8.65
CA ARG A 13 -11.55 17.28 -8.36
C ARG A 13 -11.04 16.64 -7.06
N LEU A 14 -9.71 16.58 -6.86
CA LEU A 14 -9.14 16.05 -5.64
C LEU A 14 -9.62 16.82 -4.39
N LEU A 15 -9.76 18.14 -4.49
CA LEU A 15 -10.04 19.00 -3.33
C LEU A 15 -11.52 19.20 -3.01
N ASN A 16 -12.40 19.09 -4.01
CA ASN A 16 -13.78 19.59 -3.89
C ASN A 16 -14.84 18.56 -4.33
N ASP A 17 -14.43 17.38 -4.82
CA ASP A 17 -15.38 16.33 -5.15
C ASP A 17 -15.85 15.61 -3.89
N ASP A 18 -17.15 15.35 -3.79
CA ASP A 18 -17.72 14.55 -2.70
C ASP A 18 -17.68 13.04 -3.02
N ASN A 19 -17.31 12.67 -4.25
CA ASN A 19 -17.16 11.29 -4.69
C ASN A 19 -15.72 10.81 -4.45
N LEU A 20 -15.55 9.90 -3.50
CA LEU A 20 -14.27 9.35 -3.12
C LEU A 20 -13.53 8.67 -4.29
N ALA A 21 -14.24 7.96 -5.16
CA ALA A 21 -13.65 7.31 -6.32
C ALA A 21 -13.08 8.32 -7.34
N ASP A 22 -13.76 9.45 -7.54
CA ASP A 22 -13.25 10.54 -8.39
C ASP A 22 -12.02 11.21 -7.79
N GLN A 23 -11.98 11.34 -6.45
CA GLN A 23 -10.79 11.83 -5.74
C GLN A 23 -9.60 10.87 -5.91
N TYR A 24 -9.82 9.54 -5.84
CA TYR A 24 -8.78 8.54 -6.10
C TYR A 24 -8.24 8.63 -7.53
N ARG A 25 -9.11 8.74 -8.54
CA ARG A 25 -8.67 8.93 -9.95
C ARG A 25 -7.85 10.19 -10.14
N ALA A 26 -8.25 11.30 -9.51
CA ALA A 26 -7.50 12.55 -9.52
C ALA A 26 -6.13 12.38 -8.84
N LEU A 27 -6.08 11.69 -7.70
CA LEU A 27 -4.86 11.41 -6.95
C LEU A 27 -3.85 10.61 -7.79
N PHE A 28 -4.26 9.50 -8.41
CA PHE A 28 -3.35 8.70 -9.23
C PHE A 28 -2.89 9.41 -10.50
N THR A 29 -3.71 10.33 -11.02
CA THR A 29 -3.29 11.23 -12.10
C THR A 29 -2.19 12.21 -11.60
N LEU A 30 -2.35 12.78 -10.41
CA LEU A 30 -1.32 13.62 -9.80
C LEU A 30 -0.04 12.84 -9.46
N LYS A 31 -0.15 11.56 -9.04
CA LYS A 31 1.00 10.67 -8.88
C LYS A 31 1.84 10.64 -10.16
N ALA A 32 1.20 10.36 -11.30
CA ALA A 32 1.88 10.28 -12.59
C ALA A 32 2.52 11.63 -13.01
N ILE A 33 1.90 12.75 -12.66
CA ILE A 33 2.44 14.09 -12.89
C ILE A 33 3.65 14.35 -11.98
N GLY A 34 3.54 14.02 -10.69
CA GLY A 34 4.62 14.17 -9.69
C GLY A 34 5.84 13.35 -10.04
N GLN A 35 5.65 12.09 -10.47
CA GLN A 35 6.75 11.20 -10.93
C GLN A 35 7.49 11.76 -12.16
N LYS A 36 6.91 12.68 -12.91
CA LYS A 36 7.58 13.42 -13.98
C LYS A 36 8.31 14.69 -13.51
N GLY A 37 8.34 14.92 -12.18
CA GLY A 37 9.06 16.03 -11.55
C GLY A 37 8.22 17.30 -11.36
N ASP A 38 6.93 17.29 -11.60
CA ASP A 38 6.06 18.43 -11.32
C ASP A 38 5.64 18.48 -9.84
N ARG A 39 6.38 19.24 -9.04
CA ARG A 39 6.17 19.37 -7.59
C ARG A 39 4.84 20.02 -7.20
N ARG A 40 4.14 20.66 -8.13
CA ARG A 40 2.77 21.15 -7.87
C ARG A 40 1.82 20.00 -7.52
N ALA A 41 2.10 18.80 -8.01
CA ALA A 41 1.33 17.60 -7.63
C ALA A 41 1.50 17.29 -6.14
N ILE A 42 2.72 17.38 -5.59
CA ILE A 42 3.00 17.17 -4.17
C ILE A 42 2.24 18.20 -3.32
N GLU A 43 2.27 19.48 -3.72
CA GLU A 43 1.53 20.54 -3.02
C GLU A 43 0.02 20.31 -3.05
N ALA A 44 -0.53 19.89 -4.21
CA ALA A 44 -1.97 19.61 -4.33
C ALA A 44 -2.40 18.42 -3.46
N ILE A 45 -1.59 17.37 -3.40
CA ILE A 45 -1.81 16.18 -2.56
C ILE A 45 -1.75 16.58 -1.08
N TYR A 46 -0.74 17.34 -0.67
CA TYR A 46 -0.63 17.81 0.71
C TYR A 46 -1.80 18.72 1.12
N GLU A 47 -2.23 19.63 0.24
CA GLU A 47 -3.43 20.46 0.46
C GLU A 47 -4.68 19.58 0.66
N ALA A 48 -4.82 18.48 -0.08
CA ALA A 48 -5.92 17.54 0.07
C ALA A 48 -5.88 16.84 1.44
N ILE A 49 -4.71 16.45 1.94
CA ILE A 49 -4.55 15.87 3.29
C ILE A 49 -5.05 16.85 4.36
N GLN A 50 -4.73 18.14 4.21
CA GLN A 50 -5.14 19.15 5.19
C GLN A 50 -6.66 19.41 5.18
N LYS A 51 -7.33 19.24 4.02
CA LYS A 51 -8.75 19.54 3.85
C LYS A 51 -9.66 18.35 4.08
N SER A 52 -9.22 17.13 3.74
CA SER A 52 -10.06 15.94 3.82
C SER A 52 -10.39 15.56 5.26
N SER A 53 -11.61 15.08 5.48
CA SER A 53 -12.03 14.42 6.72
C SER A 53 -12.02 12.89 6.61
N SER A 54 -11.70 12.31 5.43
CA SER A 54 -11.61 10.87 5.21
C SER A 54 -10.23 10.36 5.61
N ALA A 55 -10.16 9.50 6.63
CA ALA A 55 -8.92 8.84 7.03
C ALA A 55 -8.39 7.97 5.89
N LEU A 56 -9.27 7.27 5.18
CA LEU A 56 -8.91 6.45 4.02
C LEU A 56 -8.25 7.27 2.91
N LEU A 57 -8.88 8.40 2.51
CA LEU A 57 -8.29 9.24 1.47
C LEU A 57 -6.95 9.84 1.92
N LYS A 58 -6.83 10.27 3.18
CA LYS A 58 -5.57 10.79 3.70
C LYS A 58 -4.45 9.76 3.73
N HIS A 59 -4.79 8.49 4.05
CA HIS A 59 -3.87 7.36 3.97
C HIS A 59 -3.32 7.23 2.55
N GLU A 60 -4.21 7.13 1.55
CA GLU A 60 -3.81 6.99 0.15
C GLU A 60 -3.03 8.20 -0.38
N LEU A 61 -3.40 9.42 0.05
CA LEU A 61 -2.66 10.64 -0.27
C LEU A 61 -1.22 10.59 0.27
N ALA A 62 -1.02 10.09 1.50
CA ALA A 62 0.30 9.92 2.09
C ALA A 62 1.12 8.85 1.36
N TYR A 63 0.51 7.69 1.03
CA TYR A 63 1.11 6.65 0.20
C TYR A 63 1.63 7.19 -1.14
N VAL A 64 0.79 7.95 -1.85
CA VAL A 64 1.17 8.53 -3.15
C VAL A 64 2.34 9.48 -3.04
N LEU A 65 2.47 10.27 -1.95
CA LEU A 65 3.66 11.11 -1.73
C LEU A 65 4.94 10.27 -1.67
N GLY A 66 4.90 9.11 -1.01
CA GLY A 66 6.02 8.16 -0.98
C GLY A 66 6.34 7.59 -2.36
N GLN A 67 5.32 7.19 -3.11
CA GLN A 67 5.45 6.61 -4.44
C GLN A 67 5.88 7.61 -5.53
N ILE A 68 5.67 8.92 -5.33
CA ILE A 68 6.26 9.97 -6.18
C ILE A 68 7.78 9.99 -6.02
N ASN A 69 8.29 9.66 -4.84
CA ASN A 69 9.71 9.52 -4.55
C ASN A 69 10.53 10.82 -4.80
N ASP A 70 9.99 11.97 -4.42
CA ASP A 70 10.70 13.24 -4.44
C ASP A 70 10.92 13.72 -2.99
N SER A 71 12.19 14.00 -2.62
CA SER A 71 12.55 14.52 -1.30
C SER A 71 11.87 15.85 -0.94
N TYR A 72 11.28 16.53 -1.89
CA TYR A 72 10.44 17.70 -1.65
C TYR A 72 9.23 17.40 -0.77
N ALA A 73 8.75 16.14 -0.75
CA ALA A 73 7.63 15.72 0.10
C ALA A 73 8.01 15.51 1.59
N LEU A 74 9.31 15.43 1.94
CA LEU A 74 9.75 15.11 3.31
C LEU A 74 9.19 16.05 4.40
N PRO A 75 9.20 17.40 4.25
CA PRO A 75 8.63 18.28 5.27
C PRO A 75 7.12 18.05 5.48
N HIS A 76 6.39 17.73 4.41
CA HIS A 76 4.95 17.43 4.49
C HIS A 76 4.71 16.12 5.23
N LEU A 77 5.43 15.06 4.89
CA LEU A 77 5.34 13.74 5.55
C LEU A 77 5.73 13.83 7.03
N ASN A 78 6.79 14.59 7.35
CA ASN A 78 7.18 14.85 8.73
C ASN A 78 6.07 15.53 9.53
N THR A 79 5.36 16.48 8.92
CA THR A 79 4.23 17.18 9.56
C THR A 79 3.06 16.23 9.80
N ILE A 80 2.74 15.36 8.83
CA ILE A 80 1.66 14.37 8.95
C ILE A 80 1.98 13.35 10.06
N LEU A 81 3.19 12.81 10.08
CA LEU A 81 3.62 11.85 11.11
C LEU A 81 3.59 12.48 12.52
N ALA A 82 3.92 13.76 12.64
CA ALA A 82 3.94 14.47 13.90
C ALA A 82 2.56 14.92 14.41
N ASP A 83 1.56 15.01 13.55
CA ASP A 83 0.22 15.48 13.88
C ASP A 83 -0.58 14.38 14.60
N GLU A 84 -0.68 14.49 15.94
CA GLU A 84 -1.41 13.55 16.80
C GLU A 84 -2.94 13.57 16.56
N SER A 85 -3.46 14.55 15.85
CA SER A 85 -4.88 14.60 15.46
C SER A 85 -5.21 13.74 14.24
N GLN A 86 -4.19 13.28 13.51
CA GLN A 86 -4.39 12.36 12.39
C GLN A 86 -4.64 10.93 12.88
N ASP A 87 -5.41 10.20 12.08
CA ASP A 87 -5.63 8.78 12.29
C ASP A 87 -4.32 7.98 12.27
N VAL A 88 -4.28 6.87 13.04
CA VAL A 88 -3.13 5.96 13.08
C VAL A 88 -2.75 5.49 11.67
N MET A 89 -3.73 5.17 10.82
CA MET A 89 -3.51 4.78 9.42
C MET A 89 -2.76 5.84 8.62
N VAL A 90 -3.10 7.12 8.80
CA VAL A 90 -2.48 8.23 8.07
C VAL A 90 -1.04 8.45 8.54
N ARG A 91 -0.81 8.32 9.86
CA ARG A 91 0.51 8.53 10.46
C ARG A 91 1.48 7.40 10.14
N HIS A 92 1.01 6.13 10.16
CA HIS A 92 1.89 5.02 9.77
C HIS A 92 2.28 5.14 8.31
N GLU A 93 1.33 5.51 7.43
CA GLU A 93 1.60 5.66 6.00
C GLU A 93 2.59 6.80 5.71
N ALA A 94 2.50 7.91 6.48
CA ALA A 94 3.51 8.96 6.38
C ALA A 94 4.92 8.45 6.78
N ALA A 95 5.02 7.59 7.79
CA ALA A 95 6.30 6.98 8.19
C ALA A 95 6.82 6.00 7.13
N GLU A 96 5.94 5.20 6.49
CA GLU A 96 6.30 4.31 5.41
C GLU A 96 6.78 5.08 4.18
N SER A 97 6.08 6.14 3.82
CA SER A 97 6.45 7.04 2.73
C SER A 97 7.80 7.71 2.93
N LEU A 98 8.17 8.06 4.18
CA LEU A 98 9.53 8.52 4.49
C LEU A 98 10.58 7.41 4.21
N GLY A 99 10.25 6.17 4.53
CA GLY A 99 11.06 5.00 4.21
C GLY A 99 11.17 4.76 2.70
N ALA A 100 10.07 4.91 1.96
CA ALA A 100 10.01 4.75 0.51
C ALA A 100 10.90 5.77 -0.22
N ILE A 101 10.86 7.05 0.18
CA ILE A 101 11.75 8.11 -0.35
C ILE A 101 13.21 7.84 0.03
N SER A 102 13.46 7.10 1.09
CA SER A 102 14.78 6.61 1.49
C SER A 102 15.83 7.72 1.65
N ASN A 103 15.49 8.83 2.30
CA ASN A 103 16.42 9.92 2.56
C ASN A 103 16.96 9.84 4.00
N LEU A 104 18.29 9.99 4.15
CA LEU A 104 18.97 9.95 5.45
C LEU A 104 18.46 11.02 6.44
N ASP A 105 17.98 12.16 5.96
CA ASP A 105 17.42 13.24 6.79
C ASP A 105 16.16 12.81 7.55
N SER A 106 15.50 11.72 7.12
CA SER A 106 14.31 11.17 7.80
C SER A 106 14.65 10.32 9.03
N LEU A 107 15.91 9.89 9.19
CA LEU A 107 16.28 8.96 10.27
C LEU A 107 15.99 9.50 11.67
N ASP A 108 16.24 10.77 11.93
CA ASP A 108 16.08 11.34 13.29
C ASP A 108 14.60 11.35 13.72
N ILE A 109 13.70 11.75 12.84
CA ILE A 109 12.26 11.76 13.15
C ILE A 109 11.73 10.33 13.29
N LEU A 110 12.11 9.42 12.42
CA LEU A 110 11.68 8.01 12.47
C LEU A 110 12.18 7.35 13.77
N LYS A 111 13.44 7.55 14.17
CA LYS A 111 14.00 7.03 15.42
C LYS A 111 13.28 7.60 16.65
N LYS A 112 12.89 8.87 16.63
CA LYS A 112 12.10 9.49 17.70
C LYS A 112 10.78 8.75 17.89
N TYR A 113 10.03 8.49 16.80
CA TYR A 113 8.71 7.89 16.87
C TYR A 113 8.76 6.36 17.06
N SER A 114 9.75 5.66 16.53
CA SER A 114 9.96 4.22 16.80
C SER A 114 10.21 3.96 18.29
N ALA A 115 10.91 4.84 18.98
CA ALA A 115 11.25 4.70 20.40
C ALA A 115 10.11 5.10 21.36
N ASP A 116 9.10 5.84 20.90
CA ASP A 116 8.04 6.40 21.74
C ASP A 116 6.97 5.34 22.06
N GLN A 117 7.04 4.77 23.27
CA GLN A 117 6.14 3.73 23.74
C GLN A 117 4.70 4.21 24.01
N SER A 118 4.43 5.52 23.97
CA SER A 118 3.08 6.08 24.10
C SER A 118 2.27 6.00 22.80
N LEU A 119 2.94 5.80 21.67
CA LEU A 119 2.31 5.72 20.38
C LEU A 119 1.74 4.33 20.07
N ASP A 120 0.79 4.31 19.14
CA ASP A 120 0.28 3.08 18.60
C ASP A 120 1.41 2.20 18.04
N VAL A 121 1.26 0.89 18.24
CA VAL A 121 2.28 -0.08 17.85
C VAL A 121 2.55 -0.06 16.34
N SER A 122 1.51 0.16 15.51
CA SER A 122 1.65 0.19 14.05
C SER A 122 2.54 1.35 13.59
N ILE A 123 2.41 2.54 14.20
CA ILE A 123 3.28 3.69 13.90
C ILE A 123 4.74 3.38 14.25
N ARG A 124 4.98 2.77 15.42
CA ARG A 124 6.33 2.43 15.88
C ARG A 124 6.99 1.38 15.01
N GLU A 125 6.24 0.34 14.66
CA GLU A 125 6.68 -0.76 13.79
C GLU A 125 7.00 -0.24 12.39
N THR A 126 6.16 0.62 11.82
CA THR A 126 6.42 1.25 10.51
C THR A 126 7.67 2.12 10.54
N CYS A 127 7.83 2.94 11.60
CA CYS A 127 9.06 3.73 11.75
C CYS A 127 10.30 2.84 11.81
N ASP A 128 10.25 1.70 12.51
CA ASP A 128 11.39 0.77 12.60
C ASP A 128 11.71 0.14 11.25
N ILE A 129 10.69 -0.31 10.50
CA ILE A 129 10.86 -0.83 9.13
C ILE A 129 11.47 0.24 8.22
N SER A 130 10.97 1.47 8.27
CA SER A 130 11.44 2.59 7.44
C SER A 130 12.89 2.98 7.76
N ILE A 131 13.29 2.95 9.04
CA ILE A 131 14.70 3.12 9.44
C ILE A 131 15.56 2.03 8.78
N LYS A 132 15.14 0.77 8.90
CA LYS A 132 15.89 -0.35 8.32
C LYS A 132 15.96 -0.29 6.80
N LYS A 133 14.89 0.15 6.14
CA LYS A 133 14.86 0.39 4.69
C LYS A 133 15.90 1.43 4.28
N ILE A 134 15.93 2.59 4.95
CA ILE A 134 16.89 3.65 4.68
C ILE A 134 18.32 3.17 4.95
N GLU A 135 18.58 2.53 6.09
CA GLU A 135 19.90 1.97 6.42
C GLU A 135 20.35 0.93 5.39
N PHE A 136 19.43 0.07 4.92
CA PHE A 136 19.71 -0.93 3.90
C PHE A 136 20.04 -0.28 2.55
N ASP A 137 19.31 0.76 2.16
CA ASP A 137 19.53 1.45 0.88
C ASP A 137 20.84 2.22 0.83
N HIS A 138 21.32 2.70 1.97
CA HIS A 138 22.55 3.48 2.07
C HIS A 138 23.76 2.68 2.62
N ARG A 139 23.65 1.33 2.70
CA ARG A 139 24.75 0.50 3.19
C ARG A 139 25.98 0.54 2.26
N PRO A 140 27.19 0.46 2.80
CA PRO A 140 28.41 0.33 1.98
C PRO A 140 28.33 -0.91 1.07
N GLY A 141 28.73 -0.78 -0.18
CA GLY A 141 28.81 -1.90 -1.13
C GLY A 141 27.49 -2.25 -1.83
N LYS A 142 26.41 -1.47 -1.64
CA LYS A 142 25.13 -1.70 -2.31
C LYS A 142 25.24 -1.88 -3.82
N ASP A 143 26.08 -1.08 -4.48
CA ASP A 143 26.24 -1.09 -5.94
C ASP A 143 26.93 -2.37 -6.48
N THR A 144 27.57 -3.16 -5.60
CA THR A 144 28.22 -4.43 -5.93
C THR A 144 27.39 -5.64 -5.53
N ASP A 145 26.33 -5.43 -4.76
CA ASP A 145 25.46 -6.50 -4.30
C ASP A 145 24.50 -6.92 -5.42
N ASN A 146 24.67 -8.15 -5.88
CA ASN A 146 23.69 -8.84 -6.72
C ASN A 146 22.38 -9.16 -5.96
N ASP A 147 22.15 -8.57 -4.78
CA ASP A 147 20.99 -8.86 -3.91
C ASP A 147 19.73 -8.05 -4.25
N ASN A 148 19.82 -7.14 -5.20
CA ASN A 148 18.63 -6.44 -5.70
C ASN A 148 18.06 -7.19 -6.91
N GLU A 149 16.98 -7.92 -6.70
CA GLU A 149 16.08 -8.21 -7.83
C GLU A 149 15.42 -6.89 -8.26
N GLU A 150 15.36 -6.63 -9.57
CA GLU A 150 14.51 -5.57 -10.09
C GLU A 150 13.08 -5.88 -9.64
N ASN A 151 12.43 -4.89 -9.03
CA ASN A 151 11.05 -5.01 -8.62
C ASN A 151 10.22 -5.28 -9.88
N GLN A 152 9.55 -6.41 -9.95
CA GLN A 152 8.71 -6.78 -11.10
C GLN A 152 7.43 -5.91 -11.17
N ILE A 153 7.16 -5.17 -10.09
CA ILE A 153 6.01 -4.30 -9.94
C ILE A 153 6.50 -2.85 -9.80
N PRO A 154 5.86 -1.86 -10.48
CA PRO A 154 6.28 -0.46 -10.46
C PRO A 154 5.85 0.27 -9.18
N VAL A 155 6.14 -0.31 -8.01
CA VAL A 155 5.89 0.25 -6.69
C VAL A 155 7.17 0.20 -5.83
N ILE A 156 7.25 1.09 -4.85
CA ILE A 156 8.35 1.11 -3.89
C ILE A 156 7.88 0.37 -2.64
N ASP A 157 8.41 -0.84 -2.44
CA ASP A 157 8.10 -1.65 -1.27
C ASP A 157 8.78 -1.12 0.00
N PRO A 158 8.19 -1.33 1.19
CA PRO A 158 8.78 -0.95 2.47
C PRO A 158 10.04 -1.74 2.84
N ALA A 159 10.31 -2.86 2.17
CA ALA A 159 11.56 -3.61 2.29
C ALA A 159 11.93 -4.29 0.96
N PRO A 160 13.22 -4.39 0.60
CA PRO A 160 13.62 -5.10 -0.60
C PRO A 160 13.44 -6.61 -0.44
N ALA A 161 12.95 -7.28 -1.45
CA ALA A 161 12.74 -8.73 -1.44
C ALA A 161 14.03 -9.49 -1.12
N THR A 162 13.93 -10.58 -0.35
CA THR A 162 15.01 -11.57 -0.25
C THR A 162 15.07 -12.35 -1.55
N LYS A 163 16.24 -12.41 -2.18
CA LYS A 163 16.42 -13.22 -3.39
C LYS A 163 16.15 -14.69 -3.15
N SER A 164 15.42 -15.27 -4.08
CA SER A 164 15.32 -16.70 -4.27
C SER A 164 16.24 -17.12 -5.41
N SER A 165 17.08 -18.14 -5.20
CA SER A 165 18.04 -18.57 -6.23
C SER A 165 17.38 -19.30 -7.39
N ASP A 166 16.37 -20.13 -7.13
CA ASP A 166 15.83 -21.09 -8.08
C ASP A 166 14.30 -21.14 -8.13
N SER A 167 13.61 -20.35 -7.29
CA SER A 167 12.14 -20.32 -7.16
C SER A 167 11.53 -21.73 -7.04
N ASN A 168 12.06 -22.54 -6.14
CA ASN A 168 11.66 -23.93 -5.91
C ASN A 168 11.02 -24.13 -4.52
N ALA A 169 10.48 -25.33 -4.24
CA ALA A 169 9.83 -25.64 -2.96
C ALA A 169 10.73 -25.44 -1.73
N LYS A 170 12.05 -25.62 -1.87
CA LYS A 170 13.00 -25.36 -0.78
C LYS A 170 13.09 -23.87 -0.47
N ASP A 171 13.07 -23.04 -1.51
CA ASP A 171 13.11 -21.58 -1.36
C ASP A 171 11.81 -21.08 -0.72
N VAL A 172 10.65 -21.56 -1.15
CA VAL A 172 9.35 -21.26 -0.53
C VAL A 172 9.38 -21.63 0.96
N LYS A 173 9.86 -22.83 1.30
CA LYS A 173 9.96 -23.26 2.69
C LYS A 173 10.90 -22.37 3.50
N ASN A 174 12.07 -22.05 2.98
CA ASN A 174 13.06 -21.21 3.67
C ASN A 174 12.50 -19.79 3.92
N LEU A 175 11.89 -19.17 2.91
CA LEU A 175 11.28 -17.85 3.04
C LEU A 175 10.09 -17.87 4.02
N ARG A 176 9.26 -18.92 3.97
CA ARG A 176 8.16 -19.10 4.92
C ARG A 176 8.66 -19.21 6.36
N ASP A 177 9.74 -19.97 6.60
CA ASP A 177 10.33 -20.13 7.93
C ASP A 177 10.85 -18.78 8.49
N ILE A 178 11.38 -17.89 7.65
CA ILE A 178 11.78 -16.51 8.03
C ILE A 178 10.53 -15.63 8.24
N TYR A 179 9.63 -15.65 7.29
CA TYR A 179 8.40 -14.86 7.25
C TYR A 179 7.52 -15.03 8.50
N LEU A 180 7.33 -16.27 8.95
CA LEU A 180 6.51 -16.61 10.11
C LEU A 180 7.26 -16.59 11.45
N ASN A 181 8.56 -16.33 11.45
CA ASN A 181 9.37 -16.30 12.68
C ASN A 181 9.21 -14.95 13.40
N ASP A 182 8.34 -14.89 14.40
CA ASP A 182 8.08 -13.70 15.20
C ASP A 182 9.23 -13.26 16.13
N GLY A 183 10.28 -14.04 16.21
CA GLY A 183 11.55 -13.69 16.86
C GLY A 183 12.48 -12.85 15.99
N LEU A 184 12.19 -12.70 14.70
CA LEU A 184 12.97 -11.87 13.77
C LEU A 184 12.38 -10.45 13.69
N PRO A 185 13.22 -9.43 13.38
CA PRO A 185 12.75 -8.08 13.08
C PRO A 185 11.72 -8.09 11.92
N LEU A 186 10.70 -7.23 12.01
CA LEU A 186 9.68 -7.11 10.95
C LEU A 186 10.30 -6.84 9.58
N PHE A 187 11.33 -6.03 9.49
CA PHE A 187 12.03 -5.75 8.23
C PHE A 187 12.51 -7.03 7.52
N GLU A 188 13.13 -7.97 8.24
CA GLU A 188 13.59 -9.24 7.65
C GLU A 188 12.41 -10.13 7.24
N ARG A 189 11.33 -10.12 8.00
CA ARG A 189 10.10 -10.84 7.69
C ARG A 189 9.39 -10.28 6.46
N TYR A 190 9.35 -8.94 6.30
CA TYR A 190 8.87 -8.25 5.11
C TYR A 190 9.71 -8.63 3.87
N ARG A 191 11.02 -8.65 3.99
CA ARG A 191 11.89 -9.08 2.91
C ARG A 191 11.58 -10.50 2.44
N ALA A 192 11.29 -11.42 3.38
CA ALA A 192 10.89 -12.78 3.04
C ALA A 192 9.50 -12.84 2.40
N MET A 193 8.54 -12.01 2.84
CA MET A 193 7.21 -11.87 2.25
C MET A 193 7.31 -11.44 0.78
N PHE A 194 8.09 -10.39 0.49
CA PHE A 194 8.32 -9.95 -0.89
C PHE A 194 9.09 -10.99 -1.73
N GLY A 195 9.96 -11.78 -1.10
CA GLY A 195 10.57 -12.94 -1.74
C GLY A 195 9.56 -14.00 -2.16
N LEU A 196 8.59 -14.32 -1.29
CA LEU A 196 7.47 -15.24 -1.61
C LEU A 196 6.59 -14.66 -2.73
N ARG A 197 6.26 -13.36 -2.69
CA ARG A 197 5.55 -12.67 -3.77
C ARG A 197 6.26 -12.83 -5.11
N ASN A 198 7.57 -12.59 -5.14
CA ASN A 198 8.35 -12.68 -6.37
C ASN A 198 8.40 -14.11 -6.93
N ILE A 199 8.36 -15.15 -6.06
CA ILE A 199 8.21 -16.54 -6.53
C ILE A 199 6.86 -16.75 -7.23
N VAL A 200 5.77 -16.18 -6.69
CA VAL A 200 4.45 -16.28 -7.33
C VAL A 200 4.42 -15.54 -8.67
N LEU A 201 5.03 -14.36 -8.74
CA LEU A 201 5.08 -13.56 -9.97
C LEU A 201 6.02 -14.13 -11.03
N ASN A 202 6.93 -15.03 -10.66
CA ASN A 202 7.86 -15.65 -11.59
C ASN A 202 7.15 -16.65 -12.51
N SER A 203 6.97 -16.28 -13.77
CA SER A 203 6.30 -17.09 -14.80
C SER A 203 6.97 -18.44 -15.08
N THR A 204 8.22 -18.65 -14.62
CA THR A 204 8.94 -19.92 -14.82
C THR A 204 8.69 -20.92 -13.69
N SER A 205 8.09 -20.51 -12.58
CA SER A 205 7.73 -21.40 -11.47
C SER A 205 6.54 -22.29 -11.85
N SER A 206 6.51 -23.53 -11.31
CA SER A 206 5.36 -24.41 -11.54
C SER A 206 4.12 -23.95 -10.77
N GLN A 207 2.94 -24.39 -11.22
CA GLN A 207 1.69 -24.09 -10.53
C GLN A 207 1.66 -24.58 -9.08
N ASP A 208 2.31 -25.71 -8.77
CA ASP A 208 2.42 -26.22 -7.41
C ASP A 208 3.23 -25.28 -6.52
N ILE A 209 4.35 -24.74 -7.03
CA ILE A 209 5.19 -23.76 -6.34
C ILE A 209 4.43 -22.46 -6.11
N HIS A 210 3.70 -21.97 -7.10
CA HIS A 210 2.84 -20.79 -6.94
C HIS A 210 1.81 -20.99 -5.83
N THR A 211 1.13 -22.14 -5.84
CA THR A 211 0.12 -22.47 -4.81
C THR A 211 0.74 -22.57 -3.42
N GLU A 212 1.93 -23.20 -3.29
CA GLU A 212 2.65 -23.31 -2.03
C GLU A 212 3.07 -21.92 -1.50
N ALA A 213 3.57 -21.02 -2.37
CA ALA A 213 3.96 -19.67 -1.99
C ALA A 213 2.74 -18.81 -1.61
N LEU A 214 1.61 -18.89 -2.34
CA LEU A 214 0.37 -18.21 -1.98
C LEU A 214 -0.15 -18.64 -0.61
N ASN A 215 -0.14 -19.95 -0.33
CA ASN A 215 -0.54 -20.47 0.97
C ASN A 215 0.40 -20.00 2.08
N ALA A 216 1.71 -19.96 1.81
CA ALA A 216 2.69 -19.45 2.76
C ALA A 216 2.43 -17.96 3.11
N ILE A 217 2.10 -17.12 2.11
CA ILE A 217 1.74 -15.72 2.34
C ILE A 217 0.46 -15.62 3.17
N ALA A 218 -0.57 -16.43 2.87
CA ALA A 218 -1.84 -16.43 3.59
C ALA A 218 -1.69 -16.80 5.08
N ASP A 219 -0.71 -17.64 5.46
CA ASP A 219 -0.41 -17.95 6.84
C ASP A 219 -0.08 -16.71 7.68
N GLY A 220 0.43 -15.64 7.06
CA GLY A 220 0.74 -14.37 7.71
C GLY A 220 -0.47 -13.62 8.28
N PHE A 221 -1.69 -13.93 7.86
CA PHE A 221 -2.89 -13.37 8.51
C PHE A 221 -3.09 -13.84 9.95
N THR A 222 -2.28 -14.79 10.44
CA THR A 222 -2.30 -15.22 11.83
C THR A 222 -1.31 -14.46 12.72
N ASP A 223 -0.54 -13.53 12.16
CA ASP A 223 0.46 -12.75 12.90
C ASP A 223 -0.18 -11.83 13.96
N LYS A 224 0.57 -11.55 15.02
CA LYS A 224 0.13 -10.64 16.09
C LYS A 224 0.14 -9.16 15.68
N SER A 225 1.01 -8.77 14.74
CA SER A 225 1.11 -7.38 14.25
C SER A 225 0.01 -7.09 13.22
N ALA A 226 -0.84 -6.11 13.49
CA ALA A 226 -1.84 -5.64 12.55
C ALA A 226 -1.17 -5.02 11.30
N LEU A 227 -0.05 -4.32 11.47
CA LEU A 227 0.74 -3.79 10.36
C LEU A 227 1.22 -4.91 9.43
N PHE A 228 1.69 -6.03 10.00
CA PHE A 228 2.13 -7.17 9.20
C PHE A 228 0.97 -7.81 8.41
N ARG A 229 -0.19 -8.00 9.06
CA ARG A 229 -1.38 -8.55 8.38
C ARG A 229 -1.94 -7.61 7.30
N HIS A 230 -1.83 -6.29 7.51
CA HIS A 230 -2.16 -5.27 6.50
C HIS A 230 -1.29 -5.47 5.25
N GLU A 231 0.02 -5.57 5.42
CA GLU A 231 0.95 -5.80 4.32
C GLU A 231 0.69 -7.12 3.58
N VAL A 232 0.26 -8.17 4.31
CA VAL A 232 -0.17 -9.44 3.67
C VAL A 232 -1.33 -9.21 2.69
N ALA A 233 -2.32 -8.42 3.07
CA ALA A 233 -3.44 -8.10 2.20
C ALA A 233 -2.98 -7.27 0.98
N TYR A 234 -2.12 -6.27 1.19
CA TYR A 234 -1.52 -5.46 0.13
C TYR A 234 -0.73 -6.30 -0.88
N VAL A 235 0.11 -7.23 -0.39
CA VAL A 235 0.88 -8.15 -1.25
C VAL A 235 -0.02 -9.03 -2.11
N PHE A 236 -1.18 -9.46 -1.60
CA PHE A 236 -2.15 -10.19 -2.43
C PHE A 236 -2.72 -9.33 -3.56
N GLY A 237 -2.90 -8.03 -3.34
CA GLY A 237 -3.26 -7.08 -4.41
C GLY A 237 -2.18 -6.98 -5.49
N GLN A 238 -0.93 -6.96 -5.10
CA GLN A 238 0.21 -6.95 -6.03
C GLN A 238 0.33 -8.25 -6.84
N ILE A 239 -0.02 -9.39 -6.25
CA ILE A 239 0.03 -10.71 -6.92
C ILE A 239 -1.08 -10.87 -7.95
N ASP A 240 -2.19 -10.18 -7.78
CA ASP A 240 -3.36 -10.23 -8.68
C ASP A 240 -3.87 -11.67 -8.93
N SER A 241 -3.98 -12.47 -7.85
CA SER A 241 -4.44 -13.86 -7.96
C SER A 241 -5.82 -14.06 -7.31
N PRO A 242 -6.84 -14.49 -8.08
CA PRO A 242 -8.17 -14.81 -7.52
C PRO A 242 -8.14 -15.90 -6.43
N ALA A 243 -7.07 -16.67 -6.32
CA ALA A 243 -6.89 -17.66 -5.27
C ALA A 243 -6.83 -17.04 -3.86
N ALA A 244 -6.52 -15.73 -3.75
CA ALA A 244 -6.51 -15.00 -2.49
C ALA A 244 -7.91 -14.59 -1.99
N ILE A 245 -8.93 -14.57 -2.85
CA ILE A 245 -10.28 -14.10 -2.51
C ILE A 245 -10.84 -14.77 -1.22
N PRO A 246 -10.75 -16.09 -1.01
CA PRO A 246 -11.30 -16.71 0.18
C PRO A 246 -10.66 -16.24 1.51
N CYS A 247 -9.35 -16.02 1.54
CA CYS A 247 -8.67 -15.54 2.75
C CYS A 247 -8.94 -14.05 2.99
N LEU A 248 -9.01 -13.22 1.95
CA LEU A 248 -9.36 -11.80 2.04
C LEU A 248 -10.81 -11.60 2.51
N LEU A 249 -11.75 -12.40 2.02
CA LEU A 249 -13.14 -12.39 2.51
C LEU A 249 -13.20 -12.73 3.99
N LYS A 250 -12.43 -13.73 4.45
CA LYS A 250 -12.38 -14.09 5.88
C LYS A 250 -11.89 -12.90 6.71
N VAL A 251 -10.86 -12.18 6.25
CA VAL A 251 -10.34 -10.98 6.90
C VAL A 251 -11.39 -9.87 6.94
N LEU A 252 -12.03 -9.58 5.82
CA LEU A 252 -13.04 -8.51 5.72
C LEU A 252 -14.23 -8.76 6.67
N TYR A 253 -14.68 -10.00 6.80
CA TYR A 253 -15.82 -10.37 7.65
C TYR A 253 -15.46 -10.51 9.14
N ASP A 254 -14.18 -10.61 9.51
CA ASP A 254 -13.79 -10.70 10.91
C ASP A 254 -13.93 -9.35 11.60
N GLU A 255 -14.98 -9.17 12.39
CA GLU A 255 -15.23 -7.94 13.14
C GLU A 255 -14.20 -7.68 14.26
N ASN A 256 -13.40 -8.68 14.64
CA ASN A 256 -12.33 -8.54 15.62
C ASN A 256 -10.99 -8.17 14.97
N GLU A 257 -10.90 -8.21 13.66
CA GLU A 257 -9.71 -7.80 12.95
C GLU A 257 -9.56 -6.27 12.95
N HIS A 258 -8.32 -5.82 12.94
CA HIS A 258 -7.98 -4.39 12.93
C HIS A 258 -8.51 -3.71 11.65
N GLU A 259 -9.08 -2.50 11.80
CA GLU A 259 -9.68 -1.77 10.67
C GLU A 259 -8.70 -1.55 9.52
N MET A 260 -7.42 -1.33 9.82
CA MET A 260 -6.34 -1.19 8.85
C MET A 260 -6.15 -2.45 7.98
N VAL A 261 -6.31 -3.65 8.54
CA VAL A 261 -6.21 -4.91 7.79
C VAL A 261 -7.46 -5.16 6.95
N ARG A 262 -8.62 -4.84 7.52
CA ARG A 262 -9.91 -5.03 6.84
C ARG A 262 -10.09 -4.08 5.66
N HIS A 263 -9.64 -2.81 5.77
CA HIS A 263 -9.73 -1.89 4.66
C HIS A 263 -8.88 -2.36 3.48
N GLU A 264 -7.64 -2.79 3.75
CA GLU A 264 -6.72 -3.29 2.71
C GLU A 264 -7.28 -4.55 2.03
N ALA A 265 -7.87 -5.46 2.83
CA ALA A 265 -8.57 -6.62 2.27
C ALA A 265 -9.74 -6.22 1.36
N ALA A 266 -10.47 -5.15 1.68
CA ALA A 266 -11.56 -4.65 0.84
C ALA A 266 -11.03 -4.06 -0.48
N GLU A 267 -9.97 -3.26 -0.44
CA GLU A 267 -9.37 -2.67 -1.63
C GLU A 267 -8.76 -3.74 -2.54
N THR A 268 -8.04 -4.70 -1.96
CA THR A 268 -7.51 -5.86 -2.70
C THR A 268 -8.63 -6.68 -3.35
N LEU A 269 -9.75 -6.91 -2.66
CA LEU A 269 -10.92 -7.57 -3.27
C LEU A 269 -11.50 -6.78 -4.43
N GLY A 270 -11.37 -5.46 -4.45
CA GLY A 270 -11.73 -4.60 -5.58
C GLY A 270 -10.90 -4.89 -6.83
N GLY A 271 -9.59 -5.08 -6.69
CA GLY A 271 -8.73 -5.44 -7.81
C GLY A 271 -8.93 -6.88 -8.30
N LEU A 272 -9.09 -7.84 -7.37
CA LEU A 272 -9.17 -9.28 -7.69
C LEU A 272 -10.58 -9.77 -8.06
N GLY A 273 -11.60 -9.01 -7.70
CA GLY A 273 -12.98 -9.50 -7.65
C GLY A 273 -13.77 -9.38 -8.93
N ALA A 274 -13.19 -8.97 -10.07
CA ALA A 274 -13.92 -8.66 -11.31
C ALA A 274 -14.86 -9.79 -11.77
N ASP A 275 -14.43 -11.04 -11.63
CA ASP A 275 -15.22 -12.24 -11.99
C ASP A 275 -15.80 -12.96 -10.76
N SER A 276 -15.62 -12.44 -9.55
CA SER A 276 -16.09 -13.07 -8.31
C SER A 276 -17.36 -12.44 -7.79
N LYS A 277 -18.49 -13.15 -7.99
CA LYS A 277 -19.77 -12.73 -7.39
C LYS A 277 -19.68 -12.60 -5.88
N THR A 278 -18.99 -13.52 -5.21
CA THR A 278 -18.86 -13.52 -3.75
C THR A 278 -18.10 -12.31 -3.22
N ALA A 279 -17.00 -11.91 -3.88
CA ALA A 279 -16.26 -10.69 -3.54
C ALA A 279 -17.15 -9.45 -3.74
N LYS A 280 -17.81 -9.35 -4.89
CA LYS A 280 -18.70 -8.24 -5.21
C LYS A 280 -19.87 -8.11 -4.22
N ASP A 281 -20.54 -9.22 -3.89
CA ASP A 281 -21.65 -9.23 -2.93
C ASP A 281 -21.16 -8.75 -1.54
N ALA A 282 -19.98 -9.23 -1.06
CA ALA A 282 -19.41 -8.80 0.20
C ALA A 282 -19.10 -7.29 0.22
N LEU A 283 -18.49 -6.76 -0.84
CA LEU A 283 -18.20 -5.33 -0.95
C LEU A 283 -19.50 -4.49 -0.93
N ILE A 284 -20.56 -4.94 -1.62
CA ILE A 284 -21.87 -4.28 -1.62
C ILE A 284 -22.47 -4.28 -0.21
N ASP A 285 -22.41 -5.42 0.50
CA ASP A 285 -22.94 -5.56 1.84
C ASP A 285 -22.27 -4.59 2.81
N PHE A 286 -20.93 -4.53 2.80
CA PHE A 286 -20.19 -3.62 3.68
C PHE A 286 -20.32 -2.15 3.28
N ALA A 287 -20.33 -1.80 2.00
CA ALA A 287 -20.54 -0.42 1.53
C ALA A 287 -21.88 0.16 2.03
N ASN A 288 -22.91 -0.68 2.16
CA ASN A 288 -24.26 -0.28 2.62
C ASN A 288 -24.46 -0.45 4.13
N ASN A 289 -23.57 -1.13 4.85
CA ASN A 289 -23.71 -1.41 6.28
C ASN A 289 -23.34 -0.19 7.12
N GLN A 290 -24.34 0.59 7.57
CA GLN A 290 -24.12 1.77 8.40
C GLN A 290 -23.53 1.45 9.79
N SER A 291 -23.54 0.20 10.23
CA SER A 291 -22.93 -0.24 11.49
C SER A 291 -21.45 -0.59 11.35
N ALA A 292 -20.96 -0.78 10.11
CA ALA A 292 -19.54 -1.01 9.87
C ALA A 292 -18.74 0.30 10.07
N PRO A 293 -17.46 0.21 10.48
CA PRO A 293 -16.59 1.38 10.54
C PRO A 293 -16.56 2.15 9.22
N LYS A 294 -16.47 3.49 9.32
CA LYS A 294 -16.52 4.35 8.12
C LYS A 294 -15.41 4.00 7.11
N VAL A 295 -14.21 3.73 7.58
CA VAL A 295 -13.08 3.37 6.73
C VAL A 295 -13.39 2.11 5.90
N ILE A 296 -14.01 1.09 6.48
CA ILE A 296 -14.36 -0.15 5.78
C ILE A 296 -15.43 0.12 4.70
N ARG A 297 -16.45 0.92 5.03
CA ARG A 297 -17.47 1.31 4.04
C ARG A 297 -16.86 2.07 2.87
N ASP A 298 -16.00 3.06 3.18
CA ASP A 298 -15.34 3.89 2.18
C ASP A 298 -14.44 3.04 1.28
N SER A 299 -13.65 2.09 1.83
CA SER A 299 -12.83 1.15 1.06
C SER A 299 -13.67 0.27 0.15
N CYS A 300 -14.81 -0.25 0.65
CA CYS A 300 -15.72 -1.04 -0.19
C CYS A 300 -16.34 -0.21 -1.34
N ILE A 301 -16.63 1.08 -1.11
CA ILE A 301 -17.14 1.98 -2.17
C ILE A 301 -16.08 2.18 -3.25
N VAL A 302 -14.83 2.45 -2.88
CA VAL A 302 -13.71 2.59 -3.81
C VAL A 302 -13.47 1.28 -4.55
N ALA A 303 -13.45 0.15 -3.84
CA ALA A 303 -13.28 -1.18 -4.42
C ALA A 303 -14.36 -1.53 -5.47
N LEU A 304 -15.62 -1.18 -5.20
CA LEU A 304 -16.73 -1.37 -6.16
C LEU A 304 -16.57 -0.50 -7.41
N ASP A 305 -16.05 0.72 -7.26
CA ASP A 305 -15.75 1.58 -8.41
C ASP A 305 -14.59 1.00 -9.25
N MET A 306 -13.54 0.47 -8.62
CA MET A 306 -12.45 -0.24 -9.31
C MET A 306 -12.98 -1.43 -10.13
N LEU A 307 -13.85 -2.28 -9.54
CA LEU A 307 -14.49 -3.39 -10.23
C LEU A 307 -15.32 -2.93 -11.45
N ALA A 308 -16.11 -1.87 -11.28
CA ALA A 308 -16.92 -1.33 -12.37
C ALA A 308 -16.05 -0.78 -13.50
N TYR A 309 -14.92 -0.18 -13.15
CA TYR A 309 -13.95 0.33 -14.11
C TYR A 309 -13.30 -0.78 -14.93
N GLU A 310 -12.79 -1.84 -14.29
CA GLU A 310 -12.19 -2.98 -14.97
C GLU A 310 -13.16 -3.66 -15.96
N GLN A 311 -14.42 -3.82 -15.54
CA GLN A 311 -15.47 -4.39 -16.39
C GLN A 311 -15.86 -3.51 -17.56
N SER A 312 -15.68 -2.17 -17.46
CA SER A 312 -16.07 -1.24 -18.51
C SER A 312 -15.17 -1.26 -19.74
N GLY A 313 -13.91 -1.70 -19.59
CA GLY A 313 -12.89 -1.62 -20.63
C GLY A 313 -12.57 -0.19 -21.10
N GLN A 314 -13.06 0.83 -20.38
CA GLN A 314 -12.86 2.24 -20.69
C GLN A 314 -11.65 2.79 -19.90
N PHE A 315 -10.83 3.57 -20.57
CA PHE A 315 -9.79 4.36 -19.92
C PHE A 315 -10.44 5.61 -19.32
N GLN A 316 -10.62 5.64 -18.01
CA GLN A 316 -11.13 6.83 -17.32
C GLN A 316 -9.98 7.78 -16.99
N TYR A 317 -9.92 8.91 -17.68
CA TYR A 317 -9.03 9.99 -17.30
C TYR A 317 -9.70 10.85 -16.22
N ALA A 318 -8.94 11.23 -15.19
CA ALA A 318 -9.45 12.10 -14.13
C ALA A 318 -9.84 13.51 -14.62
N ASP A 319 -9.34 13.92 -15.77
CA ASP A 319 -9.54 15.24 -16.36
C ASP A 319 -10.79 15.35 -17.24
N GLY A 320 -11.51 14.24 -17.48
CA GLY A 320 -12.71 14.25 -18.33
C GLY A 320 -12.41 14.55 -19.81
N ILE A 321 -11.18 14.38 -20.25
CA ILE A 321 -10.82 14.49 -21.66
C ILE A 321 -11.40 13.26 -22.37
N GLU A 322 -12.59 13.41 -22.96
CA GLU A 322 -13.02 12.51 -24.01
C GLU A 322 -11.99 12.57 -25.14
N LYS A 323 -11.56 11.42 -25.64
CA LYS A 323 -10.70 11.36 -26.82
C LYS A 323 -11.40 12.11 -27.94
N ALA A 324 -10.82 13.25 -28.32
CA ALA A 324 -11.14 13.91 -29.58
C ALA A 324 -10.60 13.06 -30.76
#